data_4275f2cc3281169d7c34e7bdd8361abe
#
_entry.id   4275f2cc3281169d7c34e7bdd8361abe
#
_cell.length_a   1.000
_cell.length_b   1.000
_cell.length_c   1.000
_cell.angle_alpha   90.00
_cell.angle_beta   90.00
_cell.angle_gamma   90.00
#
_symmetry.space_group_name_H-M   'P 1'
#
loop_
_entity.id
_entity.type
_entity.pdbx_description
1 polymer ?
#
loop_
_entity_poly.entity_id
_entity_poly.type
_entity_poly.pdbx_seq_one_letter_code
_entity_poly.pdbx_strand_id
1 'polypeptide(L)'
;MIAAKGLKLTRKIIMESETFKKYTPEEYRPGIHLNDDEELVKEASNYAQTIFHPVGTCKMGQDEMSVVDEKLKVRGINNLRVIDLSLIHI
;
A
#
# COMPACT_ATOMS: atom_id res chain seq x y z
N MET A 1 -13.97 -7.06 -6.11
CA MET A 1 -13.25 -5.99 -5.44
C MET A 1 -11.87 -6.45 -5.02
N ILE A 2 -10.81 -5.66 -5.30
CA ILE A 2 -9.41 -6.09 -5.09
C ILE A 2 -9.11 -6.32 -3.61
N ALA A 3 -9.57 -5.44 -2.72
CA ALA A 3 -9.31 -5.55 -1.28
C ALA A 3 -9.85 -6.86 -0.68
N ALA A 4 -11.09 -7.25 -0.98
CA ALA A 4 -11.65 -8.52 -0.50
C ALA A 4 -10.85 -9.74 -1.00
N LYS A 5 -10.44 -9.72 -2.27
CA LYS A 5 -9.59 -10.78 -2.84
C LYS A 5 -8.23 -10.86 -2.14
N GLY A 6 -7.64 -9.70 -1.83
CA GLY A 6 -6.39 -9.61 -1.06
C GLY A 6 -6.54 -10.22 0.33
N LEU A 7 -7.58 -9.85 1.06
CA LEU A 7 -7.88 -10.43 2.37
C LEU A 7 -8.07 -11.94 2.32
N LYS A 8 -8.87 -12.45 1.37
CA LYS A 8 -9.06 -13.89 1.18
C LYS A 8 -7.76 -14.62 0.82
N LEU A 9 -6.91 -14.02 -0.02
CA LEU A 9 -5.62 -14.61 -0.36
C LEU A 9 -4.69 -14.66 0.86
N THR A 10 -4.61 -13.59 1.64
CA THR A 10 -3.81 -13.56 2.88
C THR A 10 -4.30 -14.62 3.86
N ARG A 11 -5.62 -14.71 4.07
CA ARG A 11 -6.24 -15.75 4.91
C ARG A 11 -5.81 -17.16 4.44
N LYS A 12 -5.94 -17.44 3.15
CA LYS A 12 -5.53 -18.72 2.57
C LYS A 12 -4.06 -19.04 2.85
N ILE A 13 -3.18 -18.07 2.63
CA ILE A 13 -1.74 -18.26 2.86
C ILE A 13 -1.46 -18.56 4.34
N ILE A 14 -2.06 -17.84 5.27
CA ILE A 14 -1.75 -17.94 6.70
C ILE A 14 -2.47 -19.13 7.35
N MET A 15 -3.77 -19.32 7.06
CA MET A 15 -4.59 -20.30 7.76
C MET A 15 -4.51 -21.71 7.17
N GLU A 16 -4.26 -21.82 5.86
CA GLU A 16 -4.30 -23.11 5.16
C GLU A 16 -2.89 -23.68 4.84
N SER A 17 -1.85 -22.85 4.90
CA SER A 17 -0.49 -23.26 4.57
C SER A 17 0.12 -24.17 5.66
N GLU A 18 0.70 -25.30 5.25
CA GLU A 18 1.44 -26.20 6.15
C GLU A 18 2.58 -25.48 6.89
N THR A 19 3.21 -24.48 6.24
CA THR A 19 4.31 -23.70 6.84
C THR A 19 3.88 -22.96 8.10
N PHE A 20 2.64 -22.43 8.12
CA PHE A 20 2.14 -21.63 9.24
C PHE A 20 1.37 -22.44 10.28
N LYS A 21 0.89 -23.65 9.97
CA LYS A 21 0.13 -24.50 10.91
C LYS A 21 0.84 -24.70 12.25
N LYS A 22 2.15 -24.82 12.26
CA LYS A 22 2.94 -25.00 13.50
C LYS A 22 2.85 -23.81 14.47
N TYR A 23 2.41 -22.65 14.01
CA TYR A 23 2.22 -21.47 14.84
C TYR A 23 0.79 -21.30 15.33
N THR A 24 -0.14 -22.20 14.98
CA THR A 24 -1.57 -22.16 15.33
C THR A 24 -2.17 -20.75 15.09
N PRO A 25 -2.09 -20.21 13.85
CA PRO A 25 -2.53 -18.85 13.60
C PRO A 25 -4.03 -18.69 13.83
N GLU A 26 -4.42 -17.56 14.41
CA GLU A 26 -5.81 -17.16 14.58
C GLU A 26 -6.04 -15.85 13.86
N GLU A 27 -7.17 -15.74 13.13
CA GLU A 27 -7.53 -14.50 12.45
C GLU A 27 -8.22 -13.54 13.43
N TYR A 28 -7.54 -12.46 13.76
CA TYR A 28 -8.06 -11.43 14.62
C TYR A 28 -9.01 -10.47 13.87
N ARG A 29 -8.63 -10.06 12.66
CA ARG A 29 -9.39 -9.17 11.77
C ARG A 29 -9.18 -9.56 10.31
N PRO A 30 -10.19 -9.43 9.45
CA PRO A 30 -11.57 -8.95 9.70
C PRO A 30 -12.47 -9.92 10.46
N GLY A 31 -12.07 -11.17 10.64
CA GLY A 31 -12.80 -12.24 11.30
C GLY A 31 -13.16 -13.37 10.34
N ILE A 32 -12.81 -14.61 10.74
CA ILE A 32 -12.93 -15.81 9.90
C ILE A 32 -14.37 -16.11 9.46
N HIS A 33 -15.36 -15.58 10.16
CA HIS A 33 -16.78 -15.74 9.82
C HIS A 33 -17.23 -14.90 8.63
N LEU A 34 -16.48 -13.83 8.29
CA LEU A 34 -16.78 -12.98 7.12
C LEU A 34 -16.19 -13.58 5.85
N ASN A 35 -17.04 -14.00 4.93
CA ASN A 35 -16.63 -14.62 3.67
C ASN A 35 -17.19 -13.91 2.43
N ASP A 36 -18.23 -13.10 2.59
CA ASP A 36 -18.78 -12.29 1.52
C ASP A 36 -17.85 -11.11 1.21
N ASP A 37 -17.73 -10.75 -0.07
CA ASP A 37 -16.82 -9.68 -0.51
C ASP A 37 -17.25 -8.30 -0.01
N GLU A 38 -18.55 -8.03 0.06
CA GLU A 38 -19.10 -6.74 0.49
C GLU A 38 -18.93 -6.58 2.01
N GLU A 39 -19.22 -7.64 2.76
CA GLU A 39 -19.00 -7.67 4.22
C GLU A 39 -17.54 -7.49 4.58
N LEU A 40 -16.63 -8.18 3.88
CA LEU A 40 -15.18 -8.04 4.07
C LEU A 40 -14.70 -6.62 3.83
N VAL A 41 -15.17 -5.99 2.75
CA VAL A 41 -14.78 -4.60 2.44
C VAL A 41 -15.37 -3.64 3.45
N LYS A 42 -16.62 -3.82 3.85
CA LYS A 42 -17.28 -2.99 4.87
C LYS A 42 -16.54 -3.06 6.20
N GLU A 43 -16.21 -4.27 6.66
CA GLU A 43 -15.47 -4.43 7.91
C GLU A 43 -14.05 -3.85 7.80
N ALA A 44 -13.33 -4.15 6.72
CA ALA A 44 -12.00 -3.61 6.49
C ALA A 44 -11.98 -2.07 6.48
N SER A 45 -13.03 -1.42 5.96
CA SER A 45 -13.11 0.04 5.93
C SER A 45 -13.13 0.69 7.32
N ASN A 46 -13.51 -0.05 8.36
CA ASN A 46 -13.55 0.44 9.74
C ASN A 46 -12.15 0.62 10.35
N TYR A 47 -11.13 -0.03 9.79
CA TYR A 47 -9.75 0.02 10.31
C TYR A 47 -8.68 0.19 9.25
N ALA A 48 -9.05 0.22 7.96
CA ALA A 48 -8.09 0.46 6.88
C ALA A 48 -7.49 1.86 6.99
N GLN A 49 -6.19 1.95 6.79
CA GLN A 49 -5.47 3.21 6.80
C GLN A 49 -4.34 3.17 5.77
N THR A 50 -3.78 4.32 5.47
CA THR A 50 -2.60 4.41 4.60
C THR A 50 -1.40 3.71 5.25
N ILE A 51 -0.52 3.14 4.42
CA ILE A 51 0.79 2.64 4.86
C ILE A 51 1.85 3.75 4.96
N PHE A 52 1.44 5.02 4.80
CA PHE A 52 2.30 6.21 4.89
C PHE A 52 3.43 6.26 3.85
N HIS A 53 3.17 5.74 2.66
CA HIS A 53 4.10 5.78 1.52
C HIS A 53 3.50 6.59 0.36
N PRO A 54 3.28 7.91 0.52
CA PRO A 54 2.76 8.74 -0.56
C PRO A 54 3.80 8.88 -1.67
N VAL A 55 3.34 8.76 -2.92
CA VAL A 55 4.16 8.91 -4.12
C VAL A 55 3.65 10.07 -4.97
N GLY A 56 4.50 10.61 -5.85
CA GLY A 56 4.14 11.60 -6.86
C GLY A 56 4.09 13.05 -6.42
N THR A 57 4.17 13.38 -5.13
CA THR A 57 4.11 14.78 -4.64
C THR A 57 5.31 15.62 -5.04
N CYS A 58 6.50 15.03 -5.13
CA CYS A 58 7.70 15.67 -5.68
C CYS A 58 8.17 14.92 -6.95
N LYS A 59 7.23 14.62 -7.84
CA LYS A 59 7.45 13.84 -9.05
C LYS A 59 8.73 14.22 -9.77
N MET A 60 9.56 13.22 -10.07
CA MET A 60 10.74 13.38 -10.92
C MET A 60 10.34 13.24 -12.39
N GLY A 61 10.92 14.05 -13.25
CA GLY A 61 10.67 13.96 -14.69
C GLY A 61 11.18 15.17 -15.47
N GLN A 62 10.87 15.17 -16.79
CA GLN A 62 11.25 16.24 -17.70
C GLN A 62 10.07 17.11 -18.13
N ASP A 63 8.84 16.72 -17.78
CA ASP A 63 7.63 17.47 -18.09
C ASP A 63 7.42 18.66 -17.14
N GLU A 64 6.54 19.59 -17.53
CA GLU A 64 6.26 20.83 -16.78
C GLU A 64 5.71 20.60 -15.38
N MET A 65 5.06 19.44 -15.13
CA MET A 65 4.52 19.09 -13.83
C MET A 65 5.54 18.42 -12.91
N SER A 66 6.76 18.18 -13.40
CA SER A 66 7.83 17.60 -12.61
C SER A 66 8.39 18.61 -11.61
N VAL A 67 8.49 18.21 -10.35
CA VAL A 67 9.03 19.05 -9.27
C VAL A 67 10.57 18.99 -9.25
N VAL A 68 11.14 17.83 -9.58
CA VAL A 68 12.60 17.64 -9.66
C VAL A 68 13.02 17.07 -11.00
N ASP A 69 14.26 17.34 -11.38
CA ASP A 69 14.91 16.74 -12.54
C ASP A 69 15.50 15.34 -12.23
N GLU A 70 16.10 14.69 -13.24
CA GLU A 70 16.76 13.39 -13.11
C GLU A 70 17.99 13.38 -12.18
N LYS A 71 18.46 14.58 -11.76
CA LYS A 71 19.52 14.76 -10.77
C LYS A 71 18.96 15.11 -9.38
N LEU A 72 17.63 14.95 -9.21
CA LEU A 72 16.88 15.20 -7.98
C LEU A 72 16.86 16.68 -7.56
N LYS A 73 17.23 17.60 -8.46
CA LYS A 73 17.24 19.03 -8.19
C LYS A 73 15.85 19.61 -8.36
N VAL A 74 15.43 20.41 -7.38
CA VAL A 74 14.15 21.13 -7.44
C VAL A 74 14.22 22.19 -8.54
N ARG A 75 13.21 22.19 -9.40
CA ARG A 75 13.11 23.17 -10.49
C ARG A 75 12.86 24.59 -9.92
N GLY A 76 13.56 25.55 -10.47
CA GLY A 76 13.43 26.97 -10.05
C GLY A 76 14.13 27.33 -8.75
N ILE A 77 14.76 26.39 -8.04
CA ILE A 77 15.50 26.66 -6.79
C ILE A 77 16.91 26.09 -6.91
N ASN A 78 17.90 26.95 -6.68
CA ASN A 78 19.30 26.52 -6.71
C ASN A 78 19.69 25.77 -5.43
N ASN A 79 20.55 24.78 -5.56
CA ASN A 79 21.17 24.03 -4.45
C ASN A 79 20.19 23.26 -3.54
N LEU A 80 18.96 23.00 -4.01
CA LEU A 80 17.98 22.18 -3.30
C LEU A 80 17.72 20.87 -4.05
N ARG A 81 17.63 19.78 -3.31
CA ARG A 81 17.21 18.46 -3.81
C ARG A 81 16.14 17.86 -2.93
N VAL A 82 15.29 17.03 -3.53
CA VAL A 82 14.39 16.14 -2.80
C VAL A 82 14.83 14.71 -3.08
N ILE A 83 14.96 13.89 -2.02
CA ILE A 83 15.42 12.49 -2.09
C ILE A 83 14.54 11.69 -1.13
N ASP A 84 13.35 11.34 -1.57
CA ASP A 84 12.42 10.51 -0.82
C ASP A 84 11.46 9.74 -1.75
N LEU A 85 10.52 9.02 -1.20
CA LEU A 85 9.56 8.22 -1.96
C LEU A 85 8.63 9.06 -2.85
N SER A 86 8.45 10.35 -2.54
CA SER A 86 7.59 11.26 -3.32
C SER A 86 8.08 11.53 -4.75
N LEU A 87 9.34 11.18 -5.05
CA LEU A 87 9.90 11.25 -6.41
C LEU A 87 9.25 10.25 -7.37
N ILE A 88 8.78 9.12 -6.84
CA ILE A 88 8.18 8.03 -7.61
C ILE A 88 6.81 8.48 -8.10
N HIS A 89 6.54 8.22 -9.37
CA HIS A 89 5.26 8.49 -10.03
C HIS A 89 4.82 7.24 -10.80
N ILE A 90 3.53 7.05 -10.90
CA ILE A 90 2.89 5.93 -11.61
C ILE A 90 2.15 6.50 -12.81
#